data_f96fd5cce7c2222c4e9e36bf11deb4dd
#
_entry.id   f96fd5cce7c2222c4e9e36bf11deb4dd
#
_cell.length_a   1.000
_cell.length_b   1.000
_cell.length_c   1.000
_cell.angle_alpha   90.00
_cell.angle_beta   90.00
_cell.angle_gamma   90.00
#
_symmetry.space_group_name_H-M   'P 1'
#
loop_
_entity.id
_entity.type
_entity.pdbx_description
1 polymer ?
#
loop_
_entity_poly.entity_id
_entity_poly.type
_entity_poly.pdbx_seq_one_letter_code
_entity_poly.pdbx_strand_id
1 'polypeptide(L)'
;MVWWMILLPVIKRVPCALAISIAIALGVGLMPWAGYPLSIARTLVFLPFFVAGVLYGKQIWNFLTIRNQWRILALCAVVALALVLNHFAVRNAWFYGSYRFEQLGVDALSGVLIRGALIAAAAVAAMSVFVMTPKVKIFITKAGRNSLSVFLLHGLFVVTIGPSIGNFVKQVNPWVGAGLLLVVSAAVVVLLSANFLDAAIRNGAKWVRDFISYSAKKNYDAFKSNRS
;
A
#
# COMPACT_ATOMS: atom_id res chain seq x y z
N MET A 1 -0.01 7.01 -3.93
CA MET A 1 -0.90 7.73 -2.99
C MET A 1 -1.55 8.97 -3.60
N VAL A 2 -0.84 9.81 -4.35
CA VAL A 2 -1.41 11.03 -4.95
C VAL A 2 -2.65 10.71 -5.80
N TRP A 3 -2.58 9.71 -6.66
CA TRP A 3 -3.72 9.26 -7.48
C TRP A 3 -4.96 8.92 -6.67
N TRP A 4 -4.82 8.27 -5.53
CA TRP A 4 -5.96 7.91 -4.68
C TRP A 4 -6.59 9.13 -4.01
N MET A 5 -5.78 10.14 -3.65
CA MET A 5 -6.31 11.39 -3.10
C MET A 5 -7.14 12.16 -4.14
N ILE A 6 -6.70 12.16 -5.41
CA ILE A 6 -7.45 12.77 -6.52
C ILE A 6 -8.75 12.01 -6.79
N LEU A 7 -8.73 10.68 -6.70
CA LEU A 7 -9.90 9.82 -6.91
C LEU A 7 -10.91 9.85 -5.76
N LEU A 8 -10.51 10.27 -4.56
CA LEU A 8 -11.34 10.22 -3.36
C LEU A 8 -12.72 10.89 -3.51
N PRO A 9 -12.85 12.11 -4.03
CA PRO A 9 -14.16 12.76 -4.19
C PRO A 9 -15.06 12.03 -5.20
N VAL A 10 -14.45 11.41 -6.21
CA VAL A 10 -15.19 10.61 -7.22
C VAL A 10 -15.68 9.31 -6.59
N ILE A 11 -14.82 8.58 -5.88
CA ILE A 11 -15.14 7.31 -5.22
C ILE A 11 -16.35 7.44 -4.29
N LYS A 12 -16.45 8.56 -3.55
CA LYS A 12 -17.58 8.79 -2.63
C LYS A 12 -18.93 9.02 -3.32
N ARG A 13 -18.93 9.37 -4.60
CA ARG A 13 -20.13 9.67 -5.39
C ARG A 13 -20.57 8.52 -6.29
N VAL A 14 -19.67 7.57 -6.58
CA VAL A 14 -19.96 6.46 -7.49
C VAL A 14 -20.68 5.35 -6.74
N PRO A 15 -21.90 4.95 -7.17
CA PRO A 15 -22.56 3.78 -6.62
C PRO A 15 -21.73 2.53 -6.94
N CYS A 16 -21.74 1.56 -6.04
CA CYS A 16 -20.98 0.31 -6.20
C CYS A 16 -19.48 0.48 -6.46
N ALA A 17 -18.86 1.58 -5.95
CA ALA A 17 -17.45 1.90 -6.17
C ALA A 17 -16.51 0.74 -5.86
N LEU A 18 -16.82 -0.09 -4.85
CA LEU A 18 -16.02 -1.26 -4.50
C LEU A 18 -16.06 -2.31 -5.64
N ALA A 19 -17.23 -2.64 -6.16
CA ALA A 19 -17.36 -3.63 -7.24
C ALA A 19 -16.65 -3.14 -8.51
N ILE A 20 -16.82 -1.87 -8.85
CA ILE A 20 -16.12 -1.24 -9.99
C ILE A 20 -14.62 -1.28 -9.79
N SER A 21 -14.12 -0.97 -8.61
CA SER A 21 -12.67 -1.02 -8.32
C SER A 21 -12.10 -2.42 -8.41
N ILE A 22 -12.85 -3.45 -8.00
CA ILE A 22 -12.47 -4.86 -8.17
C ILE A 22 -12.41 -5.22 -9.66
N ALA A 23 -13.42 -4.85 -10.45
CA ALA A 23 -13.43 -5.11 -11.88
C ALA A 23 -12.24 -4.44 -12.59
N ILE A 24 -11.90 -3.20 -12.24
CA ILE A 24 -10.73 -2.50 -12.75
C ILE A 24 -9.42 -3.22 -12.35
N ALA A 25 -9.30 -3.64 -11.09
CA ALA A 25 -8.10 -4.32 -10.60
C ALA A 25 -7.87 -5.68 -11.30
N LEU A 26 -8.94 -6.40 -11.62
CA LEU A 26 -8.87 -7.64 -12.38
C LEU A 26 -8.52 -7.40 -13.83
N GLY A 27 -9.13 -6.39 -14.47
CA GLY A 27 -8.97 -6.11 -15.90
C GLY A 27 -7.69 -5.38 -16.28
N VAL A 28 -7.04 -4.67 -15.34
CA VAL A 28 -5.84 -3.87 -15.67
C VAL A 28 -4.69 -4.67 -16.25
N GLY A 29 -4.58 -5.96 -15.91
CA GLY A 29 -3.55 -6.85 -16.46
C GLY A 29 -3.72 -7.20 -17.94
N LEU A 30 -4.90 -6.92 -18.53
CA LEU A 30 -5.20 -7.09 -19.94
C LEU A 30 -4.79 -5.87 -20.77
N MET A 31 -4.55 -4.72 -20.12
CA MET A 31 -4.32 -3.47 -20.82
C MET A 31 -2.88 -3.36 -21.33
N PRO A 32 -2.67 -3.02 -22.64
CA PRO A 32 -1.33 -2.92 -23.23
C PRO A 32 -0.43 -1.86 -22.56
N TRP A 33 -1.02 -0.79 -22.05
CA TRP A 33 -0.34 0.30 -21.36
C TRP A 33 -0.07 0.00 -19.88
N ALA A 34 -0.63 -1.10 -19.32
CA ALA A 34 -0.38 -1.49 -17.95
C ALA A 34 1.06 -1.96 -17.80
N GLY A 35 1.89 -1.09 -17.28
CA GLY A 35 3.33 -1.31 -17.12
C GLY A 35 3.91 -0.49 -15.97
N TYR A 36 5.22 -0.41 -15.94
CA TYR A 36 5.99 0.30 -14.92
C TYR A 36 5.81 1.84 -14.91
N PRO A 37 5.48 2.52 -16.06
CA PRO A 37 5.39 3.98 -16.06
C PRO A 37 4.36 4.49 -15.06
N LEU A 38 4.76 5.44 -14.21
CA LEU A 38 3.93 6.12 -13.20
C LEU A 38 3.22 5.20 -12.19
N SER A 39 3.56 3.90 -12.14
CA SER A 39 2.94 2.90 -11.25
C SER A 39 1.41 2.87 -11.32
N ILE A 40 0.81 3.23 -12.47
CA ILE A 40 -0.64 3.30 -12.65
C ILE A 40 -1.28 1.93 -12.45
N ALA A 41 -0.70 0.89 -13.05
CA ALA A 41 -1.21 -0.48 -12.90
C ALA A 41 -1.26 -0.91 -11.44
N ARG A 42 -0.19 -0.65 -10.68
CA ARG A 42 -0.16 -0.91 -9.23
C ARG A 42 -1.24 -0.14 -8.48
N THR A 43 -1.42 1.14 -8.80
CA THR A 43 -2.46 1.97 -8.18
C THR A 43 -3.84 1.39 -8.40
N LEU A 44 -4.14 0.88 -9.59
CA LEU A 44 -5.43 0.29 -9.94
C LEU A 44 -5.62 -1.10 -9.31
N VAL A 45 -4.57 -1.94 -9.23
CA VAL A 45 -4.64 -3.25 -8.57
C VAL A 45 -4.94 -3.12 -7.07
N PHE A 46 -4.39 -2.10 -6.41
CA PHE A 46 -4.63 -1.86 -4.99
C PHE A 46 -5.82 -0.94 -4.69
N LEU A 47 -6.48 -0.41 -5.72
CA LEU A 47 -7.65 0.47 -5.59
C LEU A 47 -8.78 -0.14 -4.75
N PRO A 48 -9.15 -1.44 -4.87
CA PRO A 48 -10.21 -2.03 -4.05
C PRO A 48 -9.96 -1.92 -2.55
N PHE A 49 -8.71 -2.10 -2.11
CA PHE A 49 -8.35 -1.98 -0.69
C PHE A 49 -8.51 -0.55 -0.18
N PHE A 50 -8.13 0.44 -1.01
CA PHE A 50 -8.33 1.83 -0.68
C PHE A 50 -9.81 2.19 -0.60
N VAL A 51 -10.60 1.78 -1.58
CA VAL A 51 -12.06 2.00 -1.60
C VAL A 51 -12.74 1.33 -0.42
N ALA A 52 -12.40 0.08 -0.11
CA ALA A 52 -12.91 -0.63 1.05
C ALA A 52 -12.59 0.09 2.36
N GLY A 53 -11.34 0.57 2.50
CA GLY A 53 -10.92 1.35 3.68
C GLY A 53 -11.68 2.68 3.82
N VAL A 54 -11.92 3.40 2.72
CA VAL A 54 -12.64 4.68 2.72
C VAL A 54 -14.13 4.51 3.01
N LEU A 55 -14.77 3.52 2.41
CA LEU A 55 -16.23 3.35 2.51
C LEU A 55 -16.63 2.52 3.74
N TYR A 56 -15.88 1.49 4.07
CA TYR A 56 -16.24 0.49 5.08
C TYR A 56 -15.24 0.38 6.22
N GLY A 57 -14.18 1.18 6.27
CA GLY A 57 -13.10 1.04 7.24
C GLY A 57 -13.58 1.03 8.70
N LYS A 58 -14.56 1.88 9.05
CA LYS A 58 -15.13 1.92 10.40
C LYS A 58 -15.93 0.66 10.74
N GLN A 59 -16.73 0.15 9.79
CA GLN A 59 -17.50 -1.09 9.96
C GLN A 59 -16.57 -2.29 10.06
N ILE A 60 -15.57 -2.38 9.18
CA ILE A 60 -14.54 -3.43 9.20
C ILE A 60 -13.82 -3.42 10.54
N TRP A 61 -13.37 -2.26 10.99
CA TRP A 61 -12.70 -2.13 12.29
C TRP A 61 -13.57 -2.61 13.44
N ASN A 62 -14.80 -2.14 13.54
CA ASN A 62 -15.74 -2.52 14.59
C ASN A 62 -15.98 -4.04 14.57
N PHE A 63 -16.24 -4.63 13.40
CA PHE A 63 -16.47 -6.06 13.25
C PHE A 63 -15.27 -6.88 13.71
N LEU A 64 -14.06 -6.54 13.30
CA LEU A 64 -12.84 -7.29 13.59
C LEU A 64 -12.39 -7.14 15.06
N THR A 65 -12.73 -6.05 15.72
CA THR A 65 -12.24 -5.78 17.10
C THR A 65 -13.14 -6.33 18.20
N ILE A 66 -14.32 -6.85 17.87
CA ILE A 66 -15.31 -7.29 18.87
C ILE A 66 -14.87 -8.55 19.64
N ARG A 67 -14.15 -9.50 19.01
CA ARG A 67 -13.89 -10.83 19.60
C ARG A 67 -12.41 -11.20 19.65
N ASN A 68 -11.92 -11.47 20.84
CA ASN A 68 -10.55 -11.97 21.04
C ASN A 68 -10.29 -13.34 20.40
N GLN A 69 -11.34 -14.15 20.24
CA GLN A 69 -11.31 -15.48 19.59
C GLN A 69 -10.80 -15.41 18.12
N TRP A 70 -11.06 -14.30 17.42
CA TRP A 70 -10.62 -14.11 16.04
C TRP A 70 -9.10 -14.07 15.87
N ARG A 71 -8.33 -13.85 16.95
CA ARG A 71 -6.86 -13.79 16.88
C ARG A 71 -6.24 -15.13 16.49
N ILE A 72 -6.74 -16.23 17.07
CA ILE A 72 -6.28 -17.58 16.73
C ILE A 72 -6.64 -17.89 15.27
N LEU A 73 -7.88 -17.61 14.88
CA LEU A 73 -8.33 -17.80 13.50
C LEU A 73 -7.49 -16.96 12.51
N ALA A 74 -7.20 -15.71 12.85
CA ALA A 74 -6.37 -14.82 12.06
C ALA A 74 -4.93 -15.36 11.91
N LEU A 75 -4.34 -15.87 12.98
CA LEU A 75 -3.03 -16.51 12.94
C LEU A 75 -3.05 -17.75 12.03
N CYS A 76 -4.03 -18.62 12.22
CA CYS A 76 -4.21 -19.81 11.37
C CYS A 76 -4.38 -19.42 9.90
N ALA A 77 -5.17 -18.37 9.61
CA ALA A 77 -5.38 -17.89 8.25
C ALA A 77 -4.08 -17.38 7.60
N VAL A 78 -3.25 -16.64 8.35
CA VAL A 78 -1.95 -16.16 7.85
C VAL A 78 -1.00 -17.32 7.58
N VAL A 79 -0.92 -18.29 8.51
CA VAL A 79 -0.07 -19.48 8.35
C VAL A 79 -0.54 -20.32 7.15
N ALA A 80 -1.85 -20.60 7.06
CA ALA A 80 -2.41 -21.34 5.94
C ALA A 80 -2.15 -20.63 4.60
N LEU A 81 -2.33 -19.30 4.55
CA LEU A 81 -2.04 -18.51 3.37
C LEU A 81 -0.56 -18.59 2.97
N ALA A 82 0.35 -18.48 3.93
CA ALA A 82 1.79 -18.60 3.69
C ALA A 82 2.15 -19.99 3.14
N LEU A 83 1.57 -21.06 3.69
CA LEU A 83 1.79 -22.42 3.20
C LEU A 83 1.24 -22.61 1.79
N VAL A 84 0.05 -22.11 1.49
CA VAL A 84 -0.56 -22.16 0.16
C VAL A 84 0.29 -21.41 -0.86
N LEU A 85 0.69 -20.16 -0.56
CA LEU A 85 1.52 -19.37 -1.48
C LEU A 85 2.89 -20.01 -1.73
N ASN A 86 3.48 -20.65 -0.71
CA ASN A 86 4.74 -21.38 -0.84
C ASN A 86 4.56 -22.67 -1.66
N HIS A 87 3.49 -23.42 -1.42
CA HIS A 87 3.20 -24.65 -2.16
C HIS A 87 3.04 -24.40 -3.67
N PHE A 88 2.32 -23.35 -4.04
CA PHE A 88 2.11 -22.96 -5.43
C PHE A 88 3.30 -22.20 -6.03
N ALA A 89 4.37 -21.98 -5.28
CA ALA A 89 5.58 -21.25 -5.70
C ALA A 89 5.26 -19.97 -6.48
N VAL A 90 4.31 -19.16 -5.96
CA VAL A 90 3.82 -17.97 -6.64
C VAL A 90 4.97 -16.99 -6.89
N ARG A 91 5.22 -16.67 -8.16
CA ARG A 91 6.31 -15.77 -8.55
C ARG A 91 6.11 -14.39 -7.93
N ASN A 92 7.18 -13.80 -7.39
CA ASN A 92 7.16 -12.46 -6.77
C ASN A 92 6.59 -11.38 -7.70
N ALA A 93 6.73 -11.53 -9.01
CA ALA A 93 6.18 -10.62 -10.01
C ALA A 93 4.67 -10.38 -9.89
N TRP A 94 3.91 -11.38 -9.42
CA TRP A 94 2.47 -11.25 -9.18
C TRP A 94 2.12 -10.24 -8.08
N PHE A 95 2.93 -10.19 -7.03
CA PHE A 95 2.71 -9.30 -5.88
C PHE A 95 3.01 -7.82 -6.19
N TYR A 96 3.83 -7.56 -7.22
CA TYR A 96 4.10 -6.18 -7.64
C TYR A 96 2.88 -5.48 -8.25
N GLY A 97 1.94 -6.22 -8.85
CA GLY A 97 0.75 -5.66 -9.48
C GLY A 97 1.03 -4.76 -10.70
N SER A 98 2.27 -4.77 -11.22
CA SER A 98 2.71 -3.88 -12.31
C SER A 98 2.85 -4.59 -13.65
N TYR A 99 2.77 -5.91 -13.67
CA TYR A 99 2.99 -6.72 -14.86
C TYR A 99 1.68 -7.10 -15.55
N ARG A 100 1.73 -7.16 -16.89
CA ARG A 100 0.66 -7.71 -17.74
C ARG A 100 0.64 -9.23 -17.64
N PHE A 101 -0.51 -9.85 -17.93
CA PHE A 101 -0.64 -11.31 -17.89
C PHE A 101 0.28 -12.01 -18.89
N GLU A 102 0.44 -11.45 -20.09
CA GLU A 102 1.39 -11.93 -21.09
C GLU A 102 2.84 -11.97 -20.56
N GLN A 103 3.26 -10.93 -19.85
CA GLN A 103 4.61 -10.86 -19.24
C GLN A 103 4.79 -11.87 -18.11
N LEU A 104 3.69 -12.30 -17.50
CA LEU A 104 3.67 -13.36 -16.48
C LEU A 104 3.58 -14.76 -17.09
N GLY A 105 3.39 -14.85 -18.41
CA GLY A 105 3.34 -16.12 -19.16
C GLY A 105 2.02 -16.86 -19.01
N VAL A 106 0.91 -16.14 -18.77
CA VAL A 106 -0.42 -16.73 -18.60
C VAL A 106 -1.42 -16.09 -19.57
N ASP A 107 -2.43 -16.85 -19.94
CA ASP A 107 -3.57 -16.36 -20.71
C ASP A 107 -4.47 -15.41 -19.91
N ALA A 108 -5.36 -14.71 -20.59
CA ALA A 108 -6.22 -13.71 -19.99
C ALA A 108 -7.11 -14.25 -18.86
N LEU A 109 -7.74 -15.41 -19.07
CA LEU A 109 -8.65 -16.00 -18.10
C LEU A 109 -7.90 -16.46 -16.85
N SER A 110 -6.84 -17.23 -17.02
CA SER A 110 -5.98 -17.68 -15.90
C SER A 110 -5.38 -16.50 -15.17
N GLY A 111 -4.96 -15.45 -15.89
CA GLY A 111 -4.45 -14.21 -15.30
C GLY A 111 -5.45 -13.51 -14.40
N VAL A 112 -6.71 -13.38 -14.84
CA VAL A 112 -7.80 -12.79 -14.04
C VAL A 112 -8.10 -13.64 -12.81
N LEU A 113 -8.18 -14.97 -12.96
CA LEU A 113 -8.45 -15.88 -11.83
C LEU A 113 -7.35 -15.83 -10.76
N ILE A 114 -6.08 -15.94 -11.19
CA ILE A 114 -4.93 -15.87 -10.27
C ILE A 114 -4.91 -14.51 -9.56
N ARG A 115 -5.12 -13.40 -10.28
CA ARG A 115 -5.17 -12.06 -9.68
C ARG A 115 -6.33 -11.91 -8.71
N GLY A 116 -7.50 -12.45 -9.03
CA GLY A 116 -8.65 -12.49 -8.12
C GLY A 116 -8.35 -13.26 -6.84
N ALA A 117 -7.75 -14.43 -6.95
CA ALA A 117 -7.32 -15.23 -5.81
C ALA A 117 -6.30 -14.48 -4.93
N LEU A 118 -5.33 -13.80 -5.55
CA LEU A 118 -4.33 -13.00 -4.82
C LEU A 118 -4.94 -11.77 -4.14
N ILE A 119 -5.91 -11.10 -4.76
CA ILE A 119 -6.64 -9.99 -4.11
C ILE A 119 -7.44 -10.51 -2.91
N ALA A 120 -8.12 -11.64 -3.04
CA ALA A 120 -8.84 -12.27 -1.93
C ALA A 120 -7.88 -12.68 -0.80
N ALA A 121 -6.75 -13.32 -1.14
CA ALA A 121 -5.70 -13.67 -0.21
C ALA A 121 -5.13 -12.45 0.53
N ALA A 122 -4.85 -11.37 -0.19
CA ALA A 122 -4.39 -10.11 0.39
C ALA A 122 -5.43 -9.47 1.31
N ALA A 123 -6.73 -9.57 0.99
CA ALA A 123 -7.80 -9.11 1.86
C ALA A 123 -7.84 -9.91 3.17
N VAL A 124 -7.75 -11.23 3.11
CA VAL A 124 -7.68 -12.10 4.29
C VAL A 124 -6.44 -11.76 5.13
N ALA A 125 -5.28 -11.61 4.51
CA ALA A 125 -4.05 -11.23 5.21
C ALA A 125 -4.19 -9.86 5.90
N ALA A 126 -4.72 -8.85 5.21
CA ALA A 126 -4.94 -7.53 5.77
C ALA A 126 -5.92 -7.55 6.95
N MET A 127 -7.05 -8.26 6.84
CA MET A 127 -8.00 -8.43 7.95
C MET A 127 -7.36 -9.13 9.14
N SER A 128 -6.55 -10.17 8.89
CA SER A 128 -5.84 -10.90 9.94
C SER A 128 -4.86 -9.99 10.70
N VAL A 129 -4.10 -9.13 9.99
CA VAL A 129 -3.21 -8.15 10.61
C VAL A 129 -4.00 -7.17 11.48
N PHE A 130 -5.17 -6.68 11.04
CA PHE A 130 -6.01 -5.81 11.87
C PHE A 130 -6.50 -6.50 13.14
N VAL A 131 -6.93 -7.77 13.07
CA VAL A 131 -7.37 -8.56 14.23
C VAL A 131 -6.22 -8.78 15.22
N MET A 132 -5.00 -9.02 14.71
CA MET A 132 -3.82 -9.26 15.54
C MET A 132 -3.26 -7.97 16.17
N THR A 133 -3.62 -6.79 15.62
CA THR A 133 -3.09 -5.51 16.10
C THR A 133 -3.52 -5.25 17.55
N PRO A 134 -2.57 -4.96 18.46
CA PRO A 134 -2.90 -4.67 19.87
C PRO A 134 -3.73 -3.40 19.99
N LYS A 135 -4.72 -3.42 20.90
CA LYS A 135 -5.58 -2.25 21.19
C LYS A 135 -4.91 -1.23 22.13
N VAL A 136 -3.82 -1.63 22.79
CA VAL A 136 -3.06 -0.80 23.72
C VAL A 136 -1.96 -0.04 23.00
N LYS A 137 -1.63 1.14 23.52
CA LYS A 137 -0.49 1.92 23.00
C LYS A 137 0.80 1.20 23.39
N ILE A 138 1.57 0.79 22.39
CA ILE A 138 2.88 0.16 22.52
C ILE A 138 3.92 1.05 21.84
N PHE A 139 5.21 0.72 22.00
CA PHE A 139 6.31 1.47 21.38
C PHE A 139 6.11 1.68 19.86
N ILE A 140 5.63 0.64 19.15
CA ILE A 140 5.38 0.69 17.70
C ILE A 140 4.23 1.65 17.31
N THR A 141 3.36 2.04 18.26
CA THR A 141 2.26 2.99 17.98
C THR A 141 2.78 4.34 17.48
N LYS A 142 4.00 4.75 17.90
CA LYS A 142 4.66 5.96 17.40
C LYS A 142 4.98 5.84 15.92
N ALA A 143 5.50 4.70 15.48
CA ALA A 143 5.79 4.44 14.07
C ALA A 143 4.50 4.45 13.23
N GLY A 144 3.41 3.88 13.73
CA GLY A 144 2.10 3.93 13.08
C GLY A 144 1.56 5.36 12.94
N ARG A 145 1.75 6.21 13.93
CA ARG A 145 1.31 7.62 13.89
C ARG A 145 2.13 8.45 12.90
N ASN A 146 3.41 8.18 12.78
CA ASN A 146 4.34 8.83 11.86
C ASN A 146 4.55 8.01 10.56
N SER A 147 3.57 7.18 10.19
CA SER A 147 3.66 6.26 9.04
C SER A 147 3.87 6.97 7.71
N LEU A 148 3.47 8.24 7.60
CA LEU A 148 3.67 9.03 6.38
C LEU A 148 5.17 9.21 6.08
N SER A 149 5.97 9.58 7.07
CA SER A 149 7.43 9.74 6.91
C SER A 149 8.10 8.40 6.60
N VAL A 150 7.70 7.33 7.30
CA VAL A 150 8.20 5.98 7.02
C VAL A 150 7.87 5.59 5.58
N PHE A 151 6.62 5.80 5.14
CA PHE A 151 6.17 5.44 3.79
C PHE A 151 6.90 6.21 2.69
N LEU A 152 7.14 7.51 2.88
CA LEU A 152 7.81 8.34 1.87
C LEU A 152 9.31 8.05 1.78
N LEU A 153 9.97 7.82 2.92
CA LEU A 153 11.42 7.73 2.99
C LEU A 153 11.95 6.29 2.85
N HIS A 154 11.14 5.25 3.18
CA HIS A 154 11.63 3.86 3.11
C HIS A 154 12.06 3.47 1.70
N GLY A 155 11.36 3.96 0.66
CA GLY A 155 11.71 3.68 -0.73
C GLY A 155 13.10 4.19 -1.10
N LEU A 156 13.47 5.39 -0.64
CA LEU A 156 14.80 5.95 -0.81
C LEU A 156 15.85 5.06 -0.13
N PHE A 157 15.55 4.62 1.10
CA PHE A 157 16.44 3.76 1.87
C PHE A 157 16.66 2.40 1.20
N VAL A 158 15.59 1.80 0.67
CA VAL A 158 15.65 0.52 -0.05
C VAL A 158 16.48 0.65 -1.33
N VAL A 159 16.35 1.73 -2.08
CA VAL A 159 17.10 1.94 -3.33
C VAL A 159 18.58 2.21 -3.06
N THR A 160 18.91 2.95 -1.99
CA THR A 160 20.31 3.34 -1.70
C THR A 160 21.10 2.25 -0.98
N ILE A 161 20.54 1.63 0.04
CA ILE A 161 21.23 0.69 0.94
C ILE A 161 20.82 -0.77 0.66
N GLY A 162 19.64 -0.98 0.11
CA GLY A 162 19.08 -2.32 -0.17
C GLY A 162 20.02 -3.24 -0.97
N PRO A 163 20.65 -2.78 -2.06
CA PRO A 163 21.59 -3.60 -2.83
C PRO A 163 22.78 -4.11 -2.01
N SER A 164 23.36 -3.23 -1.20
CA SER A 164 24.51 -3.60 -0.33
C SER A 164 24.13 -4.63 0.72
N ILE A 165 22.99 -4.43 1.39
CA ILE A 165 22.46 -5.40 2.37
C ILE A 165 22.10 -6.72 1.68
N GLY A 166 21.46 -6.67 0.52
CA GLY A 166 21.06 -7.85 -0.24
C GLY A 166 22.25 -8.70 -0.66
N ASN A 167 23.36 -8.08 -1.07
CA ASN A 167 24.60 -8.79 -1.42
C ASN A 167 25.25 -9.43 -0.18
N PHE A 168 25.27 -8.76 0.94
CA PHE A 168 25.78 -9.31 2.20
C PHE A 168 24.93 -10.50 2.68
N VAL A 169 23.60 -10.38 2.65
CA VAL A 169 22.67 -11.42 3.09
C VAL A 169 22.81 -12.70 2.27
N LYS A 170 23.13 -12.61 0.96
CA LYS A 170 23.36 -13.79 0.10
C LYS A 170 24.59 -14.59 0.50
N GLN A 171 25.53 -14.01 1.23
CA GLN A 171 26.79 -14.66 1.65
C GLN A 171 26.67 -15.36 3.01
N VAL A 172 25.58 -15.15 3.74
CA VAL A 172 25.35 -15.74 5.07
C VAL A 172 24.25 -16.80 5.03
N ASN A 173 24.18 -17.59 6.10
CA ASN A 173 23.12 -18.59 6.24
C ASN A 173 21.72 -17.94 6.05
N PRO A 174 20.79 -18.54 5.27
CA PRO A 174 19.47 -17.96 4.99
C PRO A 174 18.68 -17.51 6.24
N TRP A 175 18.74 -18.27 7.31
CA TRP A 175 18.07 -17.94 8.58
C TRP A 175 18.69 -16.71 9.27
N VAL A 176 20.03 -16.62 9.25
CA VAL A 176 20.76 -15.46 9.77
C VAL A 176 20.48 -14.24 8.91
N GLY A 177 20.45 -14.40 7.59
CA GLY A 177 20.08 -13.36 6.63
C GLY A 177 18.67 -12.83 6.84
N ALA A 178 17.70 -13.71 7.06
CA ALA A 178 16.31 -13.33 7.36
C ALA A 178 16.23 -12.55 8.69
N GLY A 179 16.90 -13.02 9.74
CA GLY A 179 16.98 -12.32 11.04
C GLY A 179 17.59 -10.93 10.89
N LEU A 180 18.69 -10.81 10.16
CA LEU A 180 19.34 -9.52 9.90
C LEU A 180 18.42 -8.55 9.16
N LEU A 181 17.71 -9.01 8.12
CA LEU A 181 16.75 -8.20 7.37
C LEU A 181 15.61 -7.70 8.27
N LEU A 182 15.10 -8.54 9.18
CA LEU A 182 14.07 -8.13 10.12
C LEU A 182 14.59 -7.04 11.09
N VAL A 183 15.79 -7.22 11.63
CA VAL A 183 16.40 -6.22 12.53
C VAL A 183 16.65 -4.90 11.80
N VAL A 184 17.23 -4.94 10.60
CA VAL A 184 17.47 -3.74 9.79
C VAL A 184 16.16 -3.06 9.44
N SER A 185 15.13 -3.79 9.00
CA SER A 185 13.82 -3.23 8.69
C SER A 185 13.19 -2.57 9.91
N ALA A 186 13.26 -3.20 11.08
CA ALA A 186 12.76 -2.61 12.31
C ALA A 186 13.53 -1.33 12.69
N ALA A 187 14.85 -1.34 12.59
CA ALA A 187 15.69 -0.16 12.84
C ALA A 187 15.34 1.00 11.90
N VAL A 188 15.18 0.73 10.60
CA VAL A 188 14.76 1.72 9.60
C VAL A 188 13.39 2.31 9.95
N VAL A 189 12.40 1.49 10.30
CA VAL A 189 11.08 1.97 10.70
C VAL A 189 11.17 2.88 11.94
N VAL A 190 11.96 2.51 12.94
CA VAL A 190 12.16 3.32 14.16
C VAL A 190 12.82 4.65 13.82
N LEU A 191 13.88 4.65 13.04
CA LEU A 191 14.59 5.85 12.60
C LEU A 191 13.69 6.79 11.79
N LEU A 192 12.99 6.24 10.79
CA LEU A 192 12.12 7.02 9.92
C LEU A 192 10.82 7.48 10.61
N SER A 193 10.47 6.90 11.76
CA SER A 193 9.35 7.33 12.60
C SER A 193 9.70 8.50 13.54
N ALA A 194 10.90 9.08 13.42
CA ALA A 194 11.29 10.22 14.24
C ALA A 194 10.39 11.44 14.01
N ASN A 195 9.99 12.09 15.11
CA ASN A 195 9.00 13.18 15.06
C ASN A 195 9.47 14.37 14.21
N PHE A 196 10.77 14.63 14.14
CA PHE A 196 11.31 15.74 13.36
C PHE A 196 11.14 15.50 11.85
N LEU A 197 11.27 14.25 11.39
CA LEU A 197 11.05 13.87 9.98
C LEU A 197 9.58 14.06 9.58
N ASP A 198 8.67 13.59 10.44
CA ASP A 198 7.23 13.76 10.20
C ASP A 198 6.85 15.25 10.20
N ALA A 199 7.38 16.03 11.13
CA ALA A 199 7.18 17.49 11.18
C ALA A 199 7.75 18.19 9.93
N ALA A 200 8.94 17.83 9.48
CA ALA A 200 9.55 18.40 8.27
C ALA A 200 8.70 18.12 7.02
N ILE A 201 8.22 16.88 6.85
CA ILE A 201 7.37 16.50 5.72
C ILE A 201 6.04 17.24 5.76
N ARG A 202 5.38 17.33 6.91
CA ARG A 202 4.11 18.04 7.08
C ARG A 202 4.25 19.54 6.85
N ASN A 203 5.32 20.13 7.32
CA ASN A 203 5.60 21.56 7.11
C ASN A 203 5.92 21.84 5.64
N GLY A 204 6.71 20.99 4.97
CA GLY A 204 6.93 21.09 3.53
C GLY A 204 5.63 20.98 2.73
N ALA A 205 4.76 20.03 3.09
CA ALA A 205 3.45 19.88 2.44
C ALA A 205 2.55 21.09 2.66
N LYS A 206 2.57 21.71 3.86
CA LYS A 206 1.84 22.96 4.14
C LYS A 206 2.37 24.10 3.28
N TRP A 207 3.69 24.28 3.22
CA TRP A 207 4.34 25.32 2.42
C TRP A 207 3.96 25.21 0.94
N VAL A 208 4.02 24.00 0.36
CA VAL A 208 3.62 23.76 -1.03
C VAL A 208 2.15 24.13 -1.26
N ARG A 209 1.27 23.70 -0.37
CA ARG A 209 -0.16 24.03 -0.44
C ARG A 209 -0.39 25.53 -0.40
N ASP A 210 0.26 26.23 0.53
CA ASP A 210 0.10 27.68 0.72
C ASP A 210 0.66 28.44 -0.48
N PHE A 211 1.76 27.97 -1.06
CA PHE A 211 2.33 28.51 -2.31
C PHE A 211 1.37 28.35 -3.50
N ILE A 212 0.77 27.15 -3.66
CA ILE A 212 -0.21 26.88 -4.73
C ILE A 212 -1.44 27.77 -4.56
N SER A 213 -1.96 27.89 -3.33
CA SER A 213 -3.14 28.70 -3.05
C SER A 213 -2.89 30.19 -3.28
N TYR A 214 -1.70 30.67 -2.92
CA TYR A 214 -1.26 32.05 -3.20
C TYR A 214 -1.16 32.32 -4.72
N SER A 215 -0.53 31.40 -5.46
CA SER A 215 -0.39 31.53 -6.91
C SER A 215 -1.74 31.51 -7.63
N ALA A 216 -2.65 30.64 -7.19
CA ALA A 216 -4.01 30.56 -7.73
C ALA A 216 -4.79 31.85 -7.48
N LYS A 217 -4.71 32.41 -6.26
CA LYS A 217 -5.36 33.69 -5.90
C LYS A 217 -4.80 34.84 -6.73
N LYS A 218 -3.47 34.94 -6.86
CA LYS A 218 -2.82 35.99 -7.67
C LYS A 218 -3.27 35.96 -9.12
N ASN A 219 -3.36 34.77 -9.72
CA ASN A 219 -3.83 34.60 -11.10
C ASN A 219 -5.31 34.97 -11.25
N TYR A 220 -6.16 34.62 -10.26
CA TYR A 220 -7.55 35.00 -10.25
C TYR A 220 -7.75 36.54 -10.16
N ASP A 221 -7.00 37.19 -9.29
CA ASP A 221 -7.05 38.65 -9.10
C ASP A 221 -6.56 39.40 -10.37
N ALA A 222 -5.49 38.91 -11.01
CA ALA A 222 -5.00 39.44 -12.28
C ALA A 222 -6.03 39.28 -13.43
N PHE A 223 -6.70 38.13 -13.50
CA PHE A 223 -7.76 37.89 -14.48
C PHE A 223 -8.97 38.82 -14.27
N LYS A 224 -9.33 39.09 -13.02
CA LYS A 224 -10.45 39.99 -12.68
C LYS A 224 -10.10 41.44 -13.04
N SER A 225 -8.86 41.88 -12.78
CA SER A 225 -8.39 43.25 -13.11
C SER A 225 -8.36 43.54 -14.60
N ASN A 226 -8.12 42.55 -15.47
CA ASN A 226 -8.13 42.72 -16.92
C ASN A 226 -9.54 42.75 -17.56
N ARG A 227 -10.59 42.58 -16.76
CA ARG A 227 -11.99 42.60 -17.23
C ARG A 227 -12.79 43.81 -16.72
N SER A 228 -12.18 44.62 -15.86
CA SER A 228 -12.70 45.91 -15.43
C SER A 228 -12.09 47.06 -16.24
#